data_13891834d1c39639e10eee265e70a7be
#
_entry.id   13891834d1c39639e10eee265e70a7be
#
_cell.length_a   1.000
_cell.length_b   1.000
_cell.length_c   1.000
_cell.angle_alpha   90.00
_cell.angle_beta   90.00
_cell.angle_gamma   90.00
#
_symmetry.space_group_name_H-M   'P 1'
#
loop_
_entity.id
_entity.type
_entity.pdbx_description
1 polymer ?
#
loop_
_entity_poly.entity_id
_entity_poly.type
_entity_poly.pdbx_seq_one_letter_code
_entity_poly.pdbx_strand_id
1 'polypeptide(L)'
;MEYASNTYDLYHDIQQRTGGEIYIGVLGPVRTGKSTFINTFAGKACTKTGNKPGVTKGKQWIRLNKNVELLDTPGILWPKFEDPAVGLRLALIGAIRDEILNRTEMAFELISILTTHYTGILEKRYEGIEETKKAEEILYQIAKSRACLSKGGEYDLDKAAMLLMEEFRNGKIGRITLEFP
;
A
#
# COMPACT_ATOMS: atom_id res chain seq x y z
N MET A 1 -7.22 29.13 15.90
CA MET A 1 -7.16 28.46 17.23
C MET A 1 -8.56 28.13 17.69
N GLU A 2 -9.20 27.09 17.11
CA GLU A 2 -10.57 26.69 17.51
C GLU A 2 -10.90 25.28 17.00
N TYR A 3 -10.03 24.29 17.31
CA TYR A 3 -10.29 22.89 16.98
C TYR A 3 -10.35 21.96 18.20
N ALA A 4 -10.25 22.51 19.42
CA ALA A 4 -10.21 21.69 20.65
C ALA A 4 -11.57 21.49 21.32
N SER A 5 -12.61 22.26 21.00
CA SER A 5 -13.92 22.17 21.67
C SER A 5 -14.84 21.09 21.09
N ASN A 6 -14.70 20.79 19.80
CA ASN A 6 -15.63 19.88 19.10
C ASN A 6 -15.36 18.39 19.37
N THR A 7 -14.15 18.02 19.76
CA THR A 7 -13.79 16.62 20.03
C THR A 7 -14.34 16.13 21.38
N TYR A 8 -14.47 17.03 22.33
CA TYR A 8 -14.97 16.70 23.67
C TYR A 8 -16.49 16.46 23.67
N ASP A 9 -17.23 17.25 22.91
CA ASP A 9 -18.69 17.08 22.75
C ASP A 9 -19.06 15.80 22.00
N LEU A 10 -18.31 15.44 20.96
CA LEU A 10 -18.53 14.22 20.19
C LEU A 10 -18.30 12.97 21.05
N TYR A 11 -17.27 12.97 21.88
CA TYR A 11 -16.99 11.87 22.80
C TYR A 11 -18.07 11.69 23.85
N HIS A 12 -18.59 12.79 24.39
CA HIS A 12 -19.65 12.79 25.38
C HIS A 12 -20.98 12.34 24.78
N ASP A 13 -21.30 12.77 23.56
CA ASP A 13 -22.49 12.34 22.82
C ASP A 13 -22.45 10.84 22.48
N ILE A 14 -21.30 10.33 22.00
CA ILE A 14 -21.12 8.91 21.72
C ILE A 14 -21.24 8.09 23.02
N GLN A 15 -20.65 8.54 24.11
CA GLN A 15 -20.69 7.87 25.41
C GLN A 15 -22.13 7.77 25.97
N GLN A 16 -22.93 8.82 25.81
CA GLN A 16 -24.33 8.80 26.19
C GLN A 16 -25.17 7.85 25.35
N ARG A 17 -24.94 7.79 24.03
CA ARG A 17 -25.70 6.92 23.11
C ARG A 17 -25.38 5.44 23.26
N THR A 18 -24.18 5.09 23.69
CA THR A 18 -23.69 3.70 23.76
C THR A 18 -23.66 3.13 25.17
N GLY A 19 -24.16 3.85 26.17
CA GLY A 19 -24.07 3.42 27.57
C GLY A 19 -22.63 3.34 28.09
N GLY A 20 -21.68 4.07 27.42
CA GLY A 20 -20.27 4.11 27.81
C GLY A 20 -19.37 3.09 27.09
N GLU A 21 -19.92 2.28 26.20
CA GLU A 21 -19.16 1.35 25.36
C GLU A 21 -18.94 1.94 23.94
N ILE A 22 -17.70 1.90 23.44
CA ILE A 22 -17.36 2.39 22.12
C ILE A 22 -16.82 1.24 21.28
N TYR A 23 -17.46 0.98 20.13
CA TYR A 23 -17.05 0.00 19.16
C TYR A 23 -16.54 0.70 17.91
N ILE A 24 -15.26 0.50 17.58
CA ILE A 24 -14.63 1.09 16.40
C ILE A 24 -14.35 0.01 15.36
N GLY A 25 -15.03 0.09 14.23
CA GLY A 25 -14.79 -0.77 13.06
C GLY A 25 -13.72 -0.17 12.15
N VAL A 26 -12.63 -0.91 11.92
CA VAL A 26 -11.59 -0.51 10.97
C VAL A 26 -11.78 -1.28 9.68
N LEU A 27 -12.32 -0.61 8.67
CA LEU A 27 -12.68 -1.17 7.38
C LEU A 27 -11.76 -0.63 6.27
N GLY A 28 -11.67 -1.33 5.17
CA GLY A 28 -10.91 -0.91 4.00
C GLY A 28 -10.36 -2.09 3.20
N PRO A 29 -9.81 -1.83 1.99
CA PRO A 29 -9.21 -2.84 1.14
C PRO A 29 -8.04 -3.58 1.81
N VAL A 30 -7.55 -4.61 1.14
CA VAL A 30 -6.33 -5.33 1.54
C VAL A 30 -5.14 -4.37 1.51
N ARG A 31 -4.19 -4.52 2.45
CA ARG A 31 -2.95 -3.73 2.54
C ARG A 31 -3.10 -2.22 2.81
N THR A 32 -4.26 -1.74 3.18
CA THR A 32 -4.43 -0.34 3.59
C THR A 32 -3.89 -0.01 4.99
N GLY A 33 -3.18 -0.95 5.61
CA GLY A 33 -2.55 -0.73 6.91
C GLY A 33 -3.50 -0.81 8.12
N LYS A 34 -4.70 -1.39 7.95
CA LYS A 34 -5.68 -1.53 9.06
C LYS A 34 -5.08 -2.13 10.32
N SER A 35 -4.46 -3.30 10.20
CA SER A 35 -3.85 -3.99 11.34
C SER A 35 -2.64 -3.21 11.91
N THR A 36 -1.92 -2.47 11.08
CA THR A 36 -0.86 -1.57 11.55
C THR A 36 -1.44 -0.41 12.34
N PHE A 37 -2.51 0.22 11.84
CA PHE A 37 -3.25 1.26 12.55
C PHE A 37 -3.74 0.76 13.91
N ILE A 38 -4.37 -0.41 13.95
CA ILE A 38 -4.87 -1.03 15.17
C ILE A 38 -3.74 -1.27 16.17
N ASN A 39 -2.60 -1.83 15.73
CA ASN A 39 -1.44 -2.06 16.59
C ASN A 39 -0.85 -0.76 17.13
N THR A 40 -0.74 0.28 16.30
CA THR A 40 -0.27 1.60 16.71
C THR A 40 -1.22 2.24 17.71
N PHE A 41 -2.52 2.18 17.45
CA PHE A 41 -3.54 2.74 18.33
C PHE A 41 -3.63 1.98 19.68
N ALA A 42 -3.44 0.66 19.65
CA ALA A 42 -3.42 -0.18 20.84
C ALA A 42 -2.12 -0.08 21.66
N GLY A 43 -1.07 0.53 21.09
CA GLY A 43 0.27 0.60 21.71
C GLY A 43 0.98 -0.75 21.85
N LYS A 44 0.48 -1.80 21.21
CA LYS A 44 1.02 -3.16 21.27
C LYS A 44 0.64 -3.96 20.02
N ALA A 45 1.37 -5.04 19.73
CA ALA A 45 1.07 -5.96 18.63
C ALA A 45 -0.12 -6.86 18.95
N CYS A 46 -1.33 -6.40 18.66
CA CYS A 46 -2.59 -7.14 18.86
C CYS A 46 -3.01 -7.94 17.65
N THR A 47 -2.61 -7.49 16.44
CA THR A 47 -2.96 -8.13 15.17
C THR A 47 -1.71 -8.47 14.38
N LYS A 48 -1.80 -9.53 13.56
CA LYS A 48 -0.73 -9.88 12.63
C LYS A 48 -0.69 -8.88 11.49
N THR A 49 0.48 -8.34 11.23
CA THR A 49 0.75 -7.48 10.07
C THR A 49 1.62 -8.22 9.07
N GLY A 50 1.51 -7.86 7.80
CA GLY A 50 2.36 -8.45 6.76
C GLY A 50 2.15 -7.83 5.39
N ASN A 51 3.15 -8.00 4.53
CA ASN A 51 3.17 -7.43 3.19
C ASN A 51 2.47 -8.31 2.13
N LYS A 52 1.67 -9.30 2.56
CA LYS A 52 0.93 -10.17 1.64
C LYS A 52 -0.58 -10.06 1.84
N PRO A 53 -1.39 -10.18 0.79
CA PRO A 53 -2.85 -10.25 0.91
C PRO A 53 -3.29 -11.44 1.78
N GLY A 54 -4.37 -11.26 2.58
CA GLY A 54 -4.97 -12.34 3.36
C GLY A 54 -4.27 -12.66 4.68
N VAL A 55 -3.49 -11.73 5.25
CA VAL A 55 -2.87 -11.88 6.58
C VAL A 55 -3.94 -12.00 7.66
N THR A 56 -4.98 -11.14 7.62
CA THR A 56 -6.15 -11.23 8.49
C THR A 56 -7.17 -12.17 7.86
N LYS A 57 -7.33 -13.37 8.43
CA LYS A 57 -8.20 -14.42 7.88
C LYS A 57 -9.66 -14.34 8.35
N GLY A 58 -9.92 -13.70 9.48
CA GLY A 58 -11.25 -13.59 10.08
C GLY A 58 -11.42 -12.29 10.86
N LYS A 59 -12.65 -12.00 11.24
CA LYS A 59 -12.95 -10.88 12.14
C LYS A 59 -12.29 -11.13 13.50
N GLN A 60 -11.65 -10.13 14.05
CA GLN A 60 -11.00 -10.22 15.35
C GLN A 60 -11.34 -9.00 16.19
N TRP A 61 -11.93 -9.24 17.37
CA TRP A 61 -12.15 -8.21 18.37
C TRP A 61 -10.90 -8.02 19.23
N ILE A 62 -10.49 -6.79 19.40
CA ILE A 62 -9.30 -6.40 20.17
C ILE A 62 -9.72 -5.44 21.25
N ARG A 63 -9.71 -5.91 22.49
CA ARG A 63 -10.05 -5.08 23.64
C ARG A 63 -8.86 -4.19 24.01
N LEU A 64 -9.03 -2.88 23.94
CA LEU A 64 -8.02 -1.90 24.30
C LEU A 64 -8.06 -1.58 25.80
N ASN A 65 -9.27 -1.36 26.32
CA ASN A 65 -9.52 -1.10 27.73
C ASN A 65 -10.92 -1.61 28.08
N LYS A 66 -11.45 -1.20 29.25
CA LYS A 66 -12.78 -1.67 29.71
C LYS A 66 -13.93 -1.20 28.81
N ASN A 67 -13.76 -0.08 28.11
CA ASN A 67 -14.83 0.61 27.40
C ASN A 67 -14.60 0.71 25.88
N VAL A 68 -13.43 0.26 25.35
CA VAL A 68 -13.10 0.40 23.92
C VAL A 68 -12.67 -0.93 23.36
N GLU A 69 -13.37 -1.35 22.32
CA GLU A 69 -13.01 -2.52 21.50
C GLU A 69 -12.86 -2.12 20.04
N LEU A 70 -11.82 -2.65 19.40
CA LEU A 70 -11.57 -2.51 17.97
C LEU A 70 -11.95 -3.79 17.24
N LEU A 71 -12.61 -3.66 16.10
CA LEU A 71 -12.88 -4.78 15.20
C LEU A 71 -11.92 -4.72 14.01
N ASP A 72 -10.95 -5.63 13.97
CA ASP A 72 -10.16 -5.89 12.76
C ASP A 72 -10.93 -6.82 11.82
N THR A 73 -11.03 -6.41 10.57
CA THR A 73 -11.74 -7.17 9.54
C THR A 73 -10.79 -7.56 8.41
N PRO A 74 -10.98 -8.75 7.80
CA PRO A 74 -10.29 -9.10 6.57
C PRO A 74 -10.45 -8.01 5.51
N GLY A 75 -9.41 -7.73 4.77
CA GLY A 75 -9.52 -6.85 3.59
C GLY A 75 -10.40 -7.52 2.55
N ILE A 76 -11.37 -6.78 2.03
CA ILE A 76 -12.27 -7.23 0.97
C ILE A 76 -11.97 -6.39 -0.27
N LEU A 77 -11.77 -7.06 -1.40
CA LEU A 77 -11.73 -6.42 -2.71
C LEU A 77 -13.10 -6.61 -3.38
N TRP A 78 -13.52 -5.61 -4.14
CA TRP A 78 -14.70 -5.75 -4.99
C TRP A 78 -14.45 -6.80 -6.09
N PRO A 79 -15.46 -7.61 -6.45
CA PRO A 79 -15.31 -8.61 -7.52
C PRO A 79 -14.98 -8.00 -8.88
N LYS A 80 -15.37 -6.76 -9.11
CA LYS A 80 -15.14 -6.01 -10.34
C LYS A 80 -14.95 -4.54 -10.01
N PHE A 81 -13.94 -3.91 -10.61
CA PHE A 81 -13.71 -2.47 -10.53
C PHE A 81 -14.41 -1.80 -11.70
N GLU A 82 -15.20 -0.77 -11.44
CA GLU A 82 -15.86 0.04 -12.49
C GLU A 82 -14.80 0.85 -13.25
N ASP A 83 -13.82 1.39 -12.53
CA ASP A 83 -12.67 2.11 -13.08
C ASP A 83 -11.41 1.21 -13.08
N PRO A 84 -10.86 0.88 -14.27
CA PRO A 84 -9.62 0.11 -14.38
C PRO A 84 -8.42 0.76 -13.64
N ALA A 85 -8.40 2.10 -13.54
CA ALA A 85 -7.33 2.81 -12.83
C ALA A 85 -7.32 2.50 -11.32
N VAL A 86 -8.48 2.26 -10.72
CA VAL A 86 -8.58 1.80 -9.32
C VAL A 86 -7.97 0.41 -9.18
N GLY A 87 -8.27 -0.50 -10.12
CA GLY A 87 -7.69 -1.84 -10.16
C GLY A 87 -6.16 -1.80 -10.25
N LEU A 88 -5.62 -0.96 -11.14
CA LEU A 88 -4.20 -0.74 -11.31
C LEU A 88 -3.55 -0.24 -10.00
N ARG A 89 -4.09 0.80 -9.38
CA ARG A 89 -3.58 1.36 -8.11
C ARG A 89 -3.56 0.31 -7.00
N LEU A 90 -4.64 -0.48 -6.86
CA LEU A 90 -4.72 -1.57 -5.89
C LEU A 90 -3.70 -2.68 -6.17
N ALA A 91 -3.44 -2.97 -7.44
CA ALA A 91 -2.41 -3.92 -7.84
C ALA A 91 -1.01 -3.38 -7.52
N LEU A 92 -0.72 -2.11 -7.84
CA LEU A 92 0.56 -1.47 -7.56
C LEU A 92 0.90 -1.50 -6.06
N ILE A 93 -0.05 -1.18 -5.17
CA ILE A 93 0.17 -1.27 -3.72
C ILE A 93 0.16 -2.71 -3.18
N GLY A 94 -0.07 -3.72 -4.05
CA GLY A 94 -0.07 -5.15 -3.70
C GLY A 94 -1.32 -5.60 -2.95
N ALA A 95 -2.46 -4.93 -3.12
CA ALA A 95 -3.75 -5.39 -2.61
C ALA A 95 -4.29 -6.58 -3.41
N ILE A 96 -3.85 -6.73 -4.66
CA ILE A 96 -4.10 -7.89 -5.53
C ILE A 96 -2.88 -8.80 -5.51
N ARG A 97 -3.10 -10.11 -5.66
CA ARG A 97 -2.01 -11.09 -5.69
C ARG A 97 -1.19 -10.95 -6.97
N ASP A 98 0.13 -10.86 -6.84
CA ASP A 98 1.04 -10.67 -7.98
C ASP A 98 1.07 -11.87 -8.94
N GLU A 99 0.68 -13.07 -8.48
CA GLU A 99 0.68 -14.29 -9.30
C GLU A 99 -0.31 -14.26 -10.47
N ILE A 100 -1.32 -13.40 -10.38
CA ILE A 100 -2.36 -13.24 -11.41
C ILE A 100 -2.14 -12.02 -12.32
N LEU A 101 -1.05 -11.31 -12.12
CA LEU A 101 -0.75 -10.05 -12.81
C LEU A 101 0.48 -10.21 -13.71
N ASN A 102 0.49 -9.52 -14.84
CA ASN A 102 1.70 -9.34 -15.64
C ASN A 102 2.60 -8.32 -14.93
N ARG A 103 3.68 -8.79 -14.31
CA ARG A 103 4.58 -7.96 -13.50
C ARG A 103 5.30 -6.90 -14.32
N THR A 104 5.70 -7.25 -15.53
CA THR A 104 6.42 -6.34 -16.43
C THR A 104 5.52 -5.19 -16.89
N GLU A 105 4.25 -5.48 -17.25
CA GLU A 105 3.27 -4.45 -17.58
C GLU A 105 2.99 -3.54 -16.37
N MET A 106 2.84 -4.11 -15.19
CA MET A 106 2.67 -3.35 -13.95
C MET A 106 3.86 -2.42 -13.67
N ALA A 107 5.07 -2.88 -13.95
CA ALA A 107 6.27 -2.06 -13.81
C ALA A 107 6.29 -0.91 -14.81
N PHE A 108 5.86 -1.12 -16.05
CA PHE A 108 5.75 -0.06 -17.06
C PHE A 108 4.75 1.01 -16.64
N GLU A 109 3.58 0.61 -16.12
CA GLU A 109 2.58 1.55 -15.60
C GLU A 109 3.12 2.35 -14.40
N LEU A 110 3.80 1.68 -13.49
CA LEU A 110 4.45 2.36 -12.35
C LEU A 110 5.51 3.35 -12.83
N ILE A 111 6.38 2.97 -13.74
CA ILE A 111 7.40 3.86 -14.33
C ILE A 111 6.73 5.07 -14.97
N SER A 112 5.66 4.86 -15.74
CA SER A 112 4.89 5.96 -16.38
C SER A 112 4.35 6.94 -15.35
N ILE A 113 3.77 6.45 -14.25
CA ILE A 113 3.29 7.30 -13.16
C ILE A 113 4.44 8.08 -12.52
N LEU A 114 5.56 7.40 -12.23
CA LEU A 114 6.70 8.00 -11.56
C LEU A 114 7.36 9.09 -12.42
N THR A 115 7.59 8.84 -13.70
CA THR A 115 8.20 9.82 -14.61
C THR A 115 7.30 11.00 -14.90
N THR A 116 5.98 10.80 -14.91
CA THR A 116 5.01 11.86 -15.16
C THR A 116 4.82 12.78 -13.95
N HIS A 117 4.70 12.21 -12.76
CA HIS A 117 4.30 12.97 -11.56
C HIS A 117 5.44 13.21 -10.57
N TYR A 118 6.55 12.48 -10.67
CA TYR A 118 7.67 12.49 -9.74
C TYR A 118 9.03 12.56 -10.44
N THR A 119 9.16 13.46 -11.42
CA THR A 119 10.37 13.61 -12.25
C THR A 119 11.65 13.61 -11.43
N GLY A 120 12.63 12.82 -11.86
CA GLY A 120 13.94 12.66 -11.22
C GLY A 120 13.94 11.68 -10.03
N ILE A 121 12.82 11.05 -9.69
CA ILE A 121 12.76 10.14 -8.54
C ILE A 121 13.48 8.81 -8.81
N LEU A 122 13.37 8.29 -10.04
CA LEU A 122 14.07 7.07 -10.46
C LEU A 122 15.56 7.31 -10.64
N GLU A 123 15.95 8.47 -11.19
CA GLU A 123 17.36 8.87 -11.35
C GLU A 123 18.06 9.00 -9.99
N LYS A 124 17.35 9.49 -8.96
CA LYS A 124 17.89 9.55 -7.59
C LYS A 124 18.04 8.17 -6.95
N ARG A 125 17.20 7.22 -7.35
CA ARG A 125 17.16 5.88 -6.73
C ARG A 125 18.08 4.89 -7.41
N TYR A 126 18.22 4.98 -8.73
CA TYR A 126 18.98 4.04 -9.54
C TYR A 126 20.03 4.78 -10.37
N GLU A 127 21.22 4.25 -10.39
CA GLU A 127 22.33 4.83 -11.19
C GLU A 127 22.13 4.56 -12.68
N GLY A 128 22.36 5.58 -13.49
CA GLY A 128 22.35 5.48 -14.94
C GLY A 128 20.96 5.39 -15.58
N ILE A 129 19.92 5.90 -14.89
CA ILE A 129 18.57 6.03 -15.44
C ILE A 129 18.43 7.34 -16.21
N GLU A 130 17.70 7.27 -17.33
CA GLU A 130 17.27 8.40 -18.13
C GLU A 130 15.73 8.40 -18.18
N GLU A 131 15.06 9.19 -17.34
CA GLU A 131 13.60 9.22 -17.23
C GLU A 131 12.87 9.73 -18.48
N THR A 132 13.60 10.29 -19.46
CA THR A 132 13.06 10.71 -20.77
C THR A 132 12.83 9.54 -21.73
N LYS A 133 13.31 8.37 -21.42
CA LYS A 133 13.17 7.15 -22.22
C LYS A 133 11.80 6.49 -22.03
N LYS A 134 11.51 5.51 -22.90
CA LYS A 134 10.31 4.68 -22.74
C LYS A 134 10.42 3.80 -21.48
N ALA A 135 9.28 3.45 -20.90
CA ALA A 135 9.22 2.62 -19.70
C ALA A 135 9.99 1.29 -19.81
N GLU A 136 9.97 0.67 -20.99
CA GLU A 136 10.74 -0.55 -21.27
C GLU A 136 12.26 -0.32 -21.16
N GLU A 137 12.76 0.78 -21.73
CA GLU A 137 14.16 1.14 -21.66
C GLU A 137 14.59 1.49 -20.24
N ILE A 138 13.72 2.20 -19.49
CA ILE A 138 13.96 2.53 -18.08
C ILE A 138 14.01 1.25 -17.25
N LEU A 139 13.09 0.29 -17.45
CA LEU A 139 13.12 -0.98 -16.74
C LEU A 139 14.39 -1.78 -17.06
N TYR A 140 14.86 -1.75 -18.31
CA TYR A 140 16.13 -2.36 -18.68
C TYR A 140 17.33 -1.67 -17.97
N GLN A 141 17.33 -0.34 -17.88
CA GLN A 141 18.36 0.39 -17.15
C GLN A 141 18.32 0.05 -15.65
N ILE A 142 17.14 -0.13 -15.06
CA ILE A 142 16.99 -0.61 -13.67
C ILE A 142 17.57 -2.02 -13.53
N ALA A 143 17.28 -2.93 -14.48
CA ALA A 143 17.85 -4.27 -14.50
C ALA A 143 19.38 -4.24 -14.51
N LYS A 144 19.97 -3.35 -15.31
CA LYS A 144 21.41 -3.12 -15.39
C LYS A 144 21.96 -2.55 -14.08
N SER A 145 21.36 -1.49 -13.56
CA SER A 145 21.77 -0.81 -12.32
C SER A 145 21.77 -1.74 -11.10
N ARG A 146 20.87 -2.72 -11.06
CA ARG A 146 20.71 -3.67 -9.96
C ARG A 146 21.23 -5.07 -10.27
N ALA A 147 21.91 -5.25 -11.40
CA ALA A 147 22.43 -6.55 -11.83
C ALA A 147 21.39 -7.67 -11.79
N CYS A 148 20.16 -7.37 -12.25
CA CYS A 148 19.10 -8.36 -12.35
C CYS A 148 19.40 -9.31 -13.53
N LEU A 149 20.12 -10.41 -13.28
CA LEU A 149 20.56 -11.34 -14.33
C LEU A 149 19.76 -12.63 -14.30
N SER A 150 19.47 -13.17 -15.48
CA SER A 150 18.99 -14.53 -15.70
C SER A 150 20.12 -15.56 -15.53
N LYS A 151 19.78 -16.85 -15.54
CA LYS A 151 20.78 -17.93 -15.48
C LYS A 151 21.75 -17.90 -16.67
N GLY A 152 21.37 -17.27 -17.79
CA GLY A 152 22.20 -17.12 -18.98
C GLY A 152 23.10 -15.87 -18.99
N GLY A 153 23.04 -15.03 -17.94
CA GLY A 153 23.81 -13.80 -17.86
C GLY A 153 23.18 -12.60 -18.58
N GLU A 154 22.01 -12.75 -19.18
CA GLU A 154 21.22 -11.67 -19.76
C GLU A 154 20.42 -10.91 -18.69
N TYR A 155 20.09 -9.64 -18.97
CA TYR A 155 19.27 -8.87 -18.04
C TYR A 155 17.83 -9.40 -18.01
N ASP A 156 17.34 -9.65 -16.79
CA ASP A 156 16.04 -10.22 -16.50
C ASP A 156 15.05 -9.11 -16.09
N LEU A 157 14.18 -8.76 -17.04
CA LEU A 157 13.19 -7.69 -16.83
C LEU A 157 12.13 -8.07 -15.82
N ASP A 158 11.78 -9.35 -15.68
CA ASP A 158 10.81 -9.79 -14.66
C ASP A 158 11.37 -9.63 -13.26
N LYS A 159 12.65 -9.95 -13.05
CA LYS A 159 13.34 -9.66 -11.78
C LYS A 159 13.44 -8.17 -11.50
N ALA A 160 13.72 -7.35 -12.51
CA ALA A 160 13.76 -5.90 -12.34
C ALA A 160 12.37 -5.34 -11.99
N ALA A 161 11.32 -5.83 -12.63
CA ALA A 161 9.93 -5.48 -12.33
C ALA A 161 9.55 -5.84 -10.89
N MET A 162 9.89 -7.06 -10.45
CA MET A 162 9.66 -7.48 -9.06
C MET A 162 10.38 -6.58 -8.06
N LEU A 163 11.66 -6.27 -8.33
CA LEU A 163 12.47 -5.40 -7.47
C LEU A 163 11.90 -3.97 -7.41
N LEU A 164 11.54 -3.38 -8.55
CA LEU A 164 10.94 -2.05 -8.62
C LEU A 164 9.62 -2.00 -7.81
N MET A 165 8.74 -2.98 -8.01
CA MET A 165 7.48 -3.07 -7.29
C MET A 165 7.67 -3.24 -5.78
N GLU A 166 8.64 -4.06 -5.37
CA GLU A 166 8.96 -4.26 -3.96
C GLU A 166 9.53 -2.98 -3.33
N GLU A 167 10.45 -2.29 -4.01
CA GLU A 167 11.04 -1.03 -3.52
C GLU A 167 10.00 0.09 -3.44
N PHE A 168 9.07 0.15 -4.40
CA PHE A 168 7.93 1.06 -4.36
C PHE A 168 7.05 0.79 -3.12
N ARG A 169 6.60 -0.45 -2.94
CA ARG A 169 5.73 -0.87 -1.83
C ARG A 169 6.35 -0.70 -0.45
N ASN A 170 7.68 -0.75 -0.37
CA ASN A 170 8.44 -0.54 0.87
C ASN A 170 8.86 0.93 1.09
N GLY A 171 8.44 1.84 0.20
CA GLY A 171 8.75 3.28 0.31
C GLY A 171 10.21 3.63 0.05
N LYS A 172 11.01 2.72 -0.53
CA LYS A 172 12.43 2.95 -0.79
C LYS A 172 12.69 3.91 -1.96
N ILE A 173 11.71 4.07 -2.86
CA ILE A 173 11.78 5.02 -3.97
C ILE A 173 11.49 6.43 -3.47
N GLY A 174 10.53 6.58 -2.54
CA GLY A 174 10.13 7.86 -1.97
C GLY A 174 8.71 7.84 -1.41
N ARG A 175 8.23 9.00 -1.00
CA ARG A 175 6.84 9.21 -0.59
C ARG A 175 6.01 9.49 -1.84
N ILE A 176 5.17 8.54 -2.24
CA ILE A 176 4.44 8.56 -3.51
C ILE A 176 2.95 8.37 -3.20
N THR A 177 2.09 9.20 -3.79
CA THR A 177 0.66 8.96 -3.91
C THR A 177 0.34 8.47 -5.31
N LEU A 178 -0.68 7.63 -5.46
CA LEU A 178 -1.21 7.19 -6.75
C LEU A 178 -2.54 7.88 -7.10
N GLU A 179 -3.01 8.78 -6.24
CA GLU A 179 -4.22 9.57 -6.45
C GLU A 179 -3.84 11.04 -6.56
N PHE A 180 -4.29 11.66 -7.64
CA PHE A 180 -4.08 13.07 -7.93
C PHE A 180 -5.44 13.75 -7.99
N PRO A 181 -5.56 15.00 -7.44
CA PRO A 181 -6.79 15.78 -7.49
C PRO A 181 -7.17 16.20 -8.90
#